data_41edee7fdaf93ffaddca491ee53c65fb
#
_entry.id   41edee7fdaf93ffaddca491ee53c65fb
#
_cell.length_a   1.000
_cell.length_b   1.000
_cell.length_c   1.000
_cell.angle_alpha   90.00
_cell.angle_beta   90.00
_cell.angle_gamma   90.00
#
_symmetry.space_group_name_H-M   'P 1'
#
loop_
_entity.id
_entity.type
_entity.pdbx_description
1 polymer ?
#
loop_
_entity_poly.entity_id
_entity_poly.type
_entity_poly.pdbx_seq_one_letter_code
_entity_poly.pdbx_strand_id
1 'polypeptide(L)'
;MQGLDERTRELIQRRVLKRVKEIPSLPQFVVETLKKLDDPKSSAADVSDRLSRDEGLVIRILRLANSAYYGLPRRIVSVTEAIALLGFKTVKSIVLSASVYQFMDGAFTGYALDRGQLWKHSLSVAFVARHIAKKVKGEEEEAYVAGMLHDLGKIVLNDFVRFGYGIIVRLVEDEQMPFMDAETQVLGFNHAQVGGLMLEQWNLPETYQYAARFHHNPEECQDVPQTIRRMVDVVHVANAVCLMMGLGIGADGLQYTLSEAAMERLRMDSVEVLMSEVVDFISQVDEEFRLGD
;
A
#
# COMPACT_ATOMS: atom_id res chain seq x y z
N MET A 1 28.14 -12.46 14.11
CA MET A 1 29.00 -11.60 13.23
C MET A 1 28.65 -10.15 13.48
N GLN A 2 29.64 -9.24 13.46
CA GLN A 2 29.41 -7.82 13.73
C GLN A 2 28.50 -7.23 12.66
N GLY A 3 27.33 -6.70 13.06
CA GLY A 3 26.52 -5.82 12.24
C GLY A 3 27.34 -4.58 11.82
N LEU A 4 26.76 -3.70 11.00
CA LEU A 4 27.41 -2.44 10.65
C LEU A 4 27.78 -1.67 11.92
N ASP A 5 28.96 -1.02 11.92
CA ASP A 5 29.35 -0.16 13.03
C ASP A 5 28.37 1.00 13.22
N GLU A 6 28.30 1.53 14.43
CA GLU A 6 27.33 2.57 14.81
C GLU A 6 27.42 3.82 13.91
N ARG A 7 28.64 4.22 13.55
CA ARG A 7 28.89 5.39 12.68
C ARG A 7 28.32 5.16 11.27
N THR A 8 28.49 3.96 10.73
CA THR A 8 27.95 3.58 9.42
C THR A 8 26.41 3.55 9.46
N ARG A 9 25.83 3.02 10.55
CA ARG A 9 24.38 3.01 10.75
C ARG A 9 23.80 4.42 10.83
N GLU A 10 24.40 5.32 11.60
CA GLU A 10 23.99 6.73 11.65
C GLU A 10 24.06 7.42 10.29
N LEU A 11 25.10 7.13 9.51
CA LEU A 11 25.23 7.68 8.15
C LEU A 11 24.11 7.21 7.23
N ILE A 12 23.77 5.92 7.30
CA ILE A 12 22.65 5.34 6.54
C ILE A 12 21.34 6.02 6.97
N GLN A 13 21.08 6.11 8.26
CA GLN A 13 19.87 6.76 8.79
C GLN A 13 19.71 8.20 8.28
N ARG A 14 20.78 9.00 8.33
CA ARG A 14 20.76 10.37 7.79
C ARG A 14 20.46 10.40 6.29
N ARG A 15 21.01 9.46 5.52
CA ARG A 15 20.76 9.35 4.08
C ARG A 15 19.31 8.92 3.78
N VAL A 16 18.78 7.96 4.54
CA VAL A 16 17.37 7.54 4.41
C VAL A 16 16.45 8.72 4.68
N LEU A 17 16.63 9.43 5.81
CA LEU A 17 15.81 10.61 6.13
C LEU A 17 15.93 11.72 5.09
N LYS A 18 17.13 11.93 4.52
CA LYS A 18 17.33 12.86 3.41
C LYS A 18 16.55 12.39 2.17
N ARG A 19 16.63 11.10 1.84
CA ARG A 19 15.94 10.53 0.68
C ARG A 19 14.42 10.63 0.82
N VAL A 20 13.86 10.40 2.01
CA VAL A 20 12.42 10.64 2.29
C VAL A 20 12.05 12.07 1.88
N LYS A 21 12.82 13.08 2.30
CA LYS A 21 12.56 14.49 1.96
C LYS A 21 12.71 14.83 0.49
N GLU A 22 13.49 14.07 -0.26
CA GLU A 22 13.74 14.27 -1.68
C GLU A 22 12.67 13.63 -2.57
N ILE A 23 11.84 12.73 -2.03
CA ILE A 23 10.74 12.15 -2.80
C ILE A 23 9.72 13.24 -3.11
N PRO A 24 9.37 13.41 -4.40
CA PRO A 24 8.35 14.38 -4.78
C PRO A 24 7.03 14.10 -4.04
N SER A 25 6.40 15.16 -3.55
CA SER A 25 5.02 15.07 -3.08
C SER A 25 4.08 14.74 -4.25
N LEU A 26 2.85 14.38 -3.92
CA LEU A 26 1.80 14.25 -4.93
C LEU A 26 1.70 15.54 -5.75
N PRO A 27 1.51 15.46 -7.08
CA PRO A 27 1.37 16.65 -7.92
C PRO A 27 0.30 17.58 -7.40
N GLN A 28 0.54 18.89 -7.45
CA GLN A 28 -0.37 19.90 -6.88
C GLN A 28 -1.81 19.76 -7.41
N PHE A 29 -1.96 19.46 -8.72
CA PHE A 29 -3.30 19.29 -9.31
C PHE A 29 -4.03 18.06 -8.77
N VAL A 30 -3.30 16.99 -8.37
CA VAL A 30 -3.87 15.80 -7.72
C VAL A 30 -4.40 16.19 -6.33
N VAL A 31 -3.58 16.89 -5.53
CA VAL A 31 -3.99 17.37 -4.19
C VAL A 31 -5.23 18.24 -4.27
N GLU A 32 -5.28 19.16 -5.25
CA GLU A 32 -6.45 20.00 -5.49
C GLU A 32 -7.68 19.21 -5.95
N THR A 33 -7.47 18.15 -6.75
CA THR A 33 -8.56 17.27 -7.19
C THR A 33 -9.11 16.46 -6.01
N LEU A 34 -8.25 15.93 -5.15
CA LEU A 34 -8.69 15.22 -3.94
C LEU A 34 -9.51 16.12 -3.01
N LYS A 35 -9.11 17.41 -2.85
CA LYS A 35 -9.90 18.40 -2.10
C LYS A 35 -11.26 18.66 -2.76
N LYS A 36 -11.33 18.68 -4.09
CA LYS A 36 -12.58 18.84 -4.82
C LYS A 36 -13.51 17.64 -4.66
N LEU A 37 -12.94 16.43 -4.60
CA LEU A 37 -13.72 15.21 -4.35
C LEU A 37 -14.32 15.16 -2.93
N ASP A 38 -13.74 15.90 -1.98
CA ASP A 38 -14.27 16.08 -0.62
C ASP A 38 -15.27 17.24 -0.50
N ASP A 39 -15.34 18.15 -1.46
CA ASP A 39 -16.22 19.32 -1.41
C ASP A 39 -17.64 18.95 -1.86
N PRO A 40 -18.66 19.00 -0.97
CA PRO A 40 -20.04 18.67 -1.31
C PRO A 40 -20.64 19.53 -2.43
N LYS A 41 -20.02 20.69 -2.75
CA LYS A 41 -20.46 21.60 -3.79
C LYS A 41 -19.83 21.30 -5.16
N SER A 42 -18.87 20.40 -5.22
CA SER A 42 -18.19 20.04 -6.46
C SER A 42 -19.07 19.18 -7.35
N SER A 43 -19.06 19.47 -8.65
CA SER A 43 -19.67 18.63 -9.66
C SER A 43 -18.68 17.59 -10.22
N ALA A 44 -19.21 16.52 -10.81
CA ALA A 44 -18.37 15.53 -11.50
C ALA A 44 -17.63 16.15 -12.70
N ALA A 45 -18.18 17.20 -13.32
CA ALA A 45 -17.52 17.93 -14.40
C ALA A 45 -16.28 18.69 -13.89
N ASP A 46 -16.38 19.38 -12.73
CA ASP A 46 -15.23 20.10 -12.13
C ASP A 46 -14.04 19.17 -11.85
N VAL A 47 -14.32 17.95 -11.40
CA VAL A 47 -13.30 16.92 -11.16
C VAL A 47 -12.70 16.42 -12.47
N SER A 48 -13.56 16.09 -13.44
CA SER A 48 -13.15 15.60 -14.76
C SER A 48 -12.25 16.60 -15.49
N ASP A 49 -12.61 17.89 -15.50
CA ASP A 49 -11.83 18.95 -16.15
C ASP A 49 -10.43 19.13 -15.55
N ARG A 50 -10.29 18.90 -14.24
CA ARG A 50 -8.98 18.97 -13.59
C ARG A 50 -8.11 17.78 -13.95
N LEU A 51 -8.69 16.58 -13.95
CA LEU A 51 -7.97 15.34 -14.27
C LEU A 51 -7.60 15.24 -15.74
N SER A 52 -8.37 15.84 -16.66
CA SER A 52 -8.11 15.82 -18.10
C SER A 52 -6.75 16.44 -18.51
N ARG A 53 -6.07 17.13 -17.60
CA ARG A 53 -4.75 17.70 -17.79
C ARG A 53 -3.63 16.63 -17.83
N ASP A 54 -3.91 15.45 -17.32
CA ASP A 54 -2.98 14.30 -17.34
C ASP A 54 -3.70 13.06 -17.92
N GLU A 55 -3.55 12.87 -19.23
CA GLU A 55 -4.17 11.75 -19.94
C GLU A 55 -3.73 10.40 -19.38
N GLY A 56 -2.47 10.26 -18.99
CA GLY A 56 -1.94 9.04 -18.40
C GLY A 56 -2.61 8.72 -17.07
N LEU A 57 -2.86 9.74 -16.24
CA LEU A 57 -3.61 9.56 -14.98
C LEU A 57 -5.07 9.19 -15.26
N VAL A 58 -5.72 9.82 -16.23
CA VAL A 58 -7.11 9.48 -16.62
C VAL A 58 -7.22 8.05 -17.08
N ILE A 59 -6.29 7.57 -17.93
CA ILE A 59 -6.27 6.18 -18.39
C ILE A 59 -6.14 5.22 -17.21
N ARG A 60 -5.26 5.50 -16.25
CA ARG A 60 -5.11 4.67 -15.05
C ARG A 60 -6.35 4.68 -14.17
N ILE A 61 -6.96 5.86 -13.97
CA ILE A 61 -8.23 5.98 -13.23
C ILE A 61 -9.33 5.13 -13.89
N LEU A 62 -9.50 5.23 -15.21
CA LEU A 62 -10.51 4.47 -15.92
C LEU A 62 -10.21 2.96 -15.89
N ARG A 63 -8.94 2.55 -15.95
CA ARG A 63 -8.55 1.14 -15.82
C ARG A 63 -8.92 0.61 -14.43
N LEU A 64 -8.60 1.32 -13.36
CA LEU A 64 -8.98 0.93 -12.00
C LEU A 64 -10.49 0.92 -11.79
N ALA A 65 -11.22 1.92 -12.30
CA ALA A 65 -12.67 2.01 -12.20
C ALA A 65 -13.39 0.87 -12.96
N ASN A 66 -12.76 0.34 -14.00
CA ASN A 66 -13.27 -0.79 -14.79
C ASN A 66 -12.79 -2.15 -14.30
N SER A 67 -12.04 -2.21 -13.20
CA SER A 67 -11.56 -3.50 -12.69
C SER A 67 -12.72 -4.42 -12.31
N ALA A 68 -12.49 -5.73 -12.45
CA ALA A 68 -13.46 -6.78 -12.14
C ALA A 68 -14.03 -6.65 -10.72
N TYR A 69 -13.26 -6.07 -9.80
CA TYR A 69 -13.70 -5.83 -8.43
C TYR A 69 -15.03 -5.06 -8.34
N TYR A 70 -15.24 -4.07 -9.20
CA TYR A 70 -16.47 -3.26 -9.16
C TYR A 70 -17.67 -3.95 -9.82
N GLY A 71 -17.46 -5.02 -10.58
CA GLY A 71 -18.53 -5.83 -11.18
C GLY A 71 -19.51 -5.03 -12.05
N LEU A 72 -19.02 -4.01 -12.74
CA LEU A 72 -19.90 -3.12 -13.52
C LEU A 72 -20.42 -3.82 -14.77
N PRO A 73 -21.71 -3.63 -15.13
CA PRO A 73 -22.32 -4.30 -16.26
C PRO A 73 -21.82 -3.77 -17.63
N ARG A 74 -21.18 -2.60 -17.64
CA ARG A 74 -20.61 -1.98 -18.83
C ARG A 74 -19.35 -1.19 -18.48
N ARG A 75 -18.51 -0.99 -19.49
CA ARG A 75 -17.26 -0.25 -19.34
C ARG A 75 -17.52 1.25 -19.12
N ILE A 76 -16.86 1.81 -18.11
CA ILE A 76 -16.78 3.25 -17.84
C ILE A 76 -15.80 3.87 -18.86
N VAL A 77 -16.18 4.96 -19.51
CA VAL A 77 -15.37 5.64 -20.54
C VAL A 77 -14.95 7.07 -20.16
N SER A 78 -15.45 7.60 -19.04
CA SER A 78 -15.10 8.92 -18.56
C SER A 78 -15.05 9.01 -17.03
N VAL A 79 -14.32 9.99 -16.50
CA VAL A 79 -14.26 10.26 -15.06
C VAL A 79 -15.63 10.69 -14.52
N THR A 80 -16.37 11.46 -15.30
CA THR A 80 -17.75 11.88 -14.94
C THR A 80 -18.67 10.68 -14.77
N GLU A 81 -18.56 9.69 -15.67
CA GLU A 81 -19.31 8.43 -15.56
C GLU A 81 -18.85 7.60 -14.38
N ALA A 82 -17.53 7.56 -14.09
CA ALA A 82 -16.99 6.89 -12.91
C ALA A 82 -17.60 7.47 -11.62
N ILE A 83 -17.67 8.79 -11.51
CA ILE A 83 -18.28 9.46 -10.36
C ILE A 83 -19.77 9.14 -10.27
N ALA A 84 -20.48 9.12 -11.39
CA ALA A 84 -21.91 8.83 -11.41
C ALA A 84 -22.24 7.39 -10.97
N LEU A 85 -21.39 6.43 -11.29
CA LEU A 85 -21.63 5.01 -11.00
C LEU A 85 -21.02 4.57 -9.67
N LEU A 86 -19.81 5.04 -9.34
CA LEU A 86 -19.05 4.61 -8.16
C LEU A 86 -19.13 5.61 -6.99
N GLY A 87 -19.54 6.84 -7.26
CA GLY A 87 -19.58 7.92 -6.27
C GLY A 87 -18.23 8.62 -6.04
N PHE A 88 -18.29 9.78 -5.39
CA PHE A 88 -17.13 10.65 -5.14
C PHE A 88 -16.07 9.96 -4.24
N LYS A 89 -16.50 9.26 -3.17
CA LYS A 89 -15.58 8.60 -2.24
C LYS A 89 -14.72 7.54 -2.96
N THR A 90 -15.35 6.66 -3.73
CA THR A 90 -14.65 5.61 -4.48
C THR A 90 -13.72 6.19 -5.53
N VAL A 91 -14.18 7.21 -6.29
CA VAL A 91 -13.33 7.85 -7.28
C VAL A 91 -12.14 8.57 -6.63
N LYS A 92 -12.31 9.15 -5.43
CA LYS A 92 -11.20 9.72 -4.66
C LYS A 92 -10.12 8.68 -4.36
N SER A 93 -10.51 7.50 -3.89
CA SER A 93 -9.58 6.39 -3.62
C SER A 93 -8.87 5.93 -4.89
N ILE A 94 -9.59 5.83 -6.01
CA ILE A 94 -9.03 5.49 -7.32
C ILE A 94 -8.04 6.55 -7.80
N VAL A 95 -8.36 7.84 -7.68
CA VAL A 95 -7.47 8.96 -8.08
C VAL A 95 -6.17 8.93 -7.27
N LEU A 96 -6.26 8.74 -5.96
CA LEU A 96 -5.07 8.64 -5.11
C LEU A 96 -4.21 7.44 -5.51
N SER A 97 -4.81 6.27 -5.70
CA SER A 97 -4.11 5.06 -6.15
C SER A 97 -3.42 5.28 -7.51
N ALA A 98 -4.15 5.76 -8.50
CA ALA A 98 -3.60 6.03 -9.83
C ALA A 98 -2.43 7.03 -9.80
N SER A 99 -2.44 7.96 -8.83
CA SER A 99 -1.39 8.98 -8.67
C SER A 99 -0.10 8.44 -8.09
N VAL A 100 -0.16 7.40 -7.23
CA VAL A 100 1.05 6.78 -6.67
C VAL A 100 1.68 5.73 -7.59
N TYR A 101 0.98 5.31 -8.64
CA TYR A 101 1.48 4.33 -9.62
C TYR A 101 2.89 4.65 -10.11
N GLN A 102 3.14 5.90 -10.51
CA GLN A 102 4.43 6.32 -11.05
C GLN A 102 5.63 6.08 -10.10
N PHE A 103 5.39 6.00 -8.80
CA PHE A 103 6.42 5.71 -7.81
C PHE A 103 6.63 4.20 -7.63
N MET A 104 5.64 3.37 -7.98
CA MET A 104 5.61 1.93 -7.75
C MET A 104 5.86 1.09 -9.01
N ASP A 105 5.87 1.68 -10.21
CA ASP A 105 6.06 0.99 -11.50
C ASP A 105 7.55 0.63 -11.79
N GLY A 106 8.42 0.75 -10.81
CA GLY A 106 9.84 0.38 -10.93
C GLY A 106 10.11 -1.10 -10.63
N ALA A 107 11.35 -1.53 -10.92
CA ALA A 107 11.90 -2.76 -10.35
C ALA A 107 12.53 -2.42 -8.99
N PHE A 108 12.16 -3.17 -7.95
CA PHE A 108 12.65 -2.97 -6.60
C PHE A 108 13.58 -4.15 -6.24
N THR A 109 14.76 -4.14 -6.87
CA THR A 109 15.73 -5.25 -6.82
C THR A 109 16.27 -5.52 -5.42
N GLY A 110 16.26 -4.52 -4.52
CA GLY A 110 16.56 -4.73 -3.09
C GLY A 110 15.56 -5.64 -2.40
N TYR A 111 14.33 -5.68 -2.90
CA TYR A 111 13.26 -6.55 -2.40
C TYR A 111 12.99 -7.76 -3.30
N ALA A 112 13.84 -8.00 -4.30
CA ALA A 112 13.63 -9.03 -5.33
C ALA A 112 12.26 -8.91 -6.05
N LEU A 113 11.77 -7.68 -6.23
CA LEU A 113 10.52 -7.40 -6.92
C LEU A 113 10.81 -6.87 -8.34
N ASP A 114 10.28 -7.56 -9.33
CA ASP A 114 10.31 -7.12 -10.73
C ASP A 114 9.43 -5.88 -10.94
N ARG A 115 9.58 -5.25 -12.11
CA ARG A 115 8.79 -4.08 -12.48
C ARG A 115 7.29 -4.33 -12.34
N GLY A 116 6.60 -3.42 -11.64
CA GLY A 116 5.17 -3.46 -11.43
C GLY A 116 4.70 -4.41 -10.32
N GLN A 117 5.56 -5.27 -9.76
CA GLN A 117 5.15 -6.20 -8.71
C GLN A 117 4.77 -5.48 -7.41
N LEU A 118 5.47 -4.41 -7.03
CA LEU A 118 5.08 -3.61 -5.86
C LEU A 118 3.69 -2.99 -6.04
N TRP A 119 3.41 -2.46 -7.24
CA TRP A 119 2.08 -1.94 -7.56
C TRP A 119 0.99 -3.01 -7.45
N LYS A 120 1.20 -4.16 -8.08
CA LYS A 120 0.23 -5.27 -8.04
C LYS A 120 -0.04 -5.75 -6.63
N HIS A 121 1.01 -5.94 -5.84
CA HIS A 121 0.89 -6.31 -4.44
C HIS A 121 0.04 -5.29 -3.67
N SER A 122 0.41 -4.03 -3.73
CA SER A 122 -0.30 -2.95 -3.04
C SER A 122 -1.76 -2.83 -3.49
N LEU A 123 -2.04 -3.03 -4.78
CA LEU A 123 -3.39 -3.02 -5.31
C LEU A 123 -4.21 -4.22 -4.79
N SER A 124 -3.62 -5.41 -4.75
CA SER A 124 -4.25 -6.60 -4.17
C SER A 124 -4.57 -6.40 -2.69
N VAL A 125 -3.60 -5.89 -1.92
CA VAL A 125 -3.80 -5.56 -0.50
C VAL A 125 -4.91 -4.51 -0.33
N ALA A 126 -4.98 -3.49 -1.20
CA ALA A 126 -6.03 -2.49 -1.17
C ALA A 126 -7.43 -3.11 -1.33
N PHE A 127 -7.62 -3.99 -2.30
CA PHE A 127 -8.91 -4.66 -2.51
C PHE A 127 -9.27 -5.61 -1.37
N VAL A 128 -8.31 -6.38 -0.85
CA VAL A 128 -8.54 -7.27 0.30
C VAL A 128 -8.85 -6.46 1.56
N ALA A 129 -8.12 -5.37 1.83
CA ALA A 129 -8.39 -4.48 2.95
C ALA A 129 -9.81 -3.88 2.89
N ARG A 130 -10.24 -3.44 1.70
CA ARG A 130 -11.60 -2.97 1.47
C ARG A 130 -12.64 -4.05 1.74
N HIS A 131 -12.40 -5.28 1.27
CA HIS A 131 -13.29 -6.42 1.51
C HIS A 131 -13.41 -6.73 3.01
N ILE A 132 -12.28 -6.76 3.73
CA ILE A 132 -12.27 -6.94 5.19
C ILE A 132 -13.04 -5.80 5.87
N ALA A 133 -12.76 -4.54 5.51
CA ALA A 133 -13.43 -3.38 6.10
C ALA A 133 -14.95 -3.47 5.92
N LYS A 134 -15.44 -3.89 4.76
CA LYS A 134 -16.85 -4.14 4.50
C LYS A 134 -17.44 -5.19 5.45
N LYS A 135 -16.76 -6.33 5.61
CA LYS A 135 -17.20 -7.41 6.52
C LYS A 135 -17.32 -6.94 7.97
N VAL A 136 -16.36 -6.15 8.42
CA VAL A 136 -16.33 -5.65 9.80
C VAL A 136 -17.07 -4.31 9.98
N LYS A 137 -17.82 -3.85 8.97
CA LYS A 137 -18.57 -2.59 8.94
C LYS A 137 -17.69 -1.37 9.29
N GLY A 138 -16.50 -1.34 8.67
CA GLY A 138 -15.53 -0.25 8.76
C GLY A 138 -15.59 0.68 7.55
N GLU A 139 -14.59 1.57 7.44
CA GLU A 139 -14.47 2.53 6.35
C GLU A 139 -13.79 1.90 5.12
N GLU A 140 -14.59 1.41 4.17
CA GLU A 140 -14.14 0.62 3.01
C GLU A 140 -13.12 1.38 2.16
N GLU A 141 -13.40 2.64 1.83
CA GLU A 141 -12.53 3.45 0.96
C GLU A 141 -11.22 3.84 1.65
N GLU A 142 -11.26 4.11 2.95
CA GLU A 142 -10.05 4.38 3.73
C GLU A 142 -9.17 3.13 3.83
N ALA A 143 -9.77 1.95 4.02
CA ALA A 143 -9.05 0.69 4.06
C ALA A 143 -8.38 0.37 2.71
N TYR A 144 -9.08 0.62 1.61
CA TYR A 144 -8.51 0.51 0.27
C TYR A 144 -7.27 1.40 0.10
N VAL A 145 -7.37 2.67 0.50
CA VAL A 145 -6.25 3.61 0.41
C VAL A 145 -5.10 3.20 1.34
N ALA A 146 -5.41 2.81 2.57
CA ALA A 146 -4.40 2.36 3.53
C ALA A 146 -3.64 1.13 3.00
N GLY A 147 -4.36 0.16 2.45
CA GLY A 147 -3.78 -1.01 1.79
C GLY A 147 -2.92 -0.65 0.58
N MET A 148 -3.36 0.32 -0.24
CA MET A 148 -2.58 0.78 -1.40
C MET A 148 -1.26 1.44 -1.02
N LEU A 149 -1.20 2.10 0.14
CA LEU A 149 -0.06 2.92 0.55
C LEU A 149 0.88 2.22 1.55
N HIS A 150 0.52 1.03 2.07
CA HIS A 150 1.23 0.42 3.20
C HIS A 150 2.73 0.20 2.94
N ASP A 151 3.11 -0.11 1.72
CA ASP A 151 4.45 -0.51 1.29
C ASP A 151 5.27 0.60 0.60
N LEU A 152 4.81 1.84 0.61
CA LEU A 152 5.51 2.96 -0.05
C LEU A 152 6.95 3.15 0.44
N GLY A 153 7.27 2.75 1.65
CA GLY A 153 8.63 2.85 2.18
C GLY A 153 9.67 2.04 1.42
N LYS A 154 9.26 0.97 0.72
CA LYS A 154 10.14 0.19 -0.16
C LYS A 154 10.74 1.03 -1.29
N ILE A 155 10.04 2.07 -1.75
CA ILE A 155 10.53 3.01 -2.77
C ILE A 155 11.80 3.73 -2.31
N VAL A 156 11.82 4.13 -1.03
CA VAL A 156 12.97 4.81 -0.42
C VAL A 156 14.09 3.84 -0.13
N LEU A 157 13.74 2.70 0.48
CA LEU A 157 14.75 1.78 1.00
C LEU A 157 15.35 0.86 -0.05
N ASN A 158 14.76 0.72 -1.23
CA ASN A 158 15.22 -0.20 -2.27
C ASN A 158 16.74 -0.18 -2.50
N ASP A 159 17.32 1.00 -2.69
CA ASP A 159 18.75 1.13 -2.96
C ASP A 159 19.61 0.81 -1.73
N PHE A 160 19.13 1.11 -0.53
CA PHE A 160 19.80 0.79 0.73
C PHE A 160 19.75 -0.70 1.03
N VAL A 161 18.58 -1.34 0.85
CA VAL A 161 18.40 -2.80 0.98
C VAL A 161 19.28 -3.51 -0.04
N ARG A 162 19.30 -3.06 -1.30
CA ARG A 162 20.17 -3.63 -2.33
C ARG A 162 21.65 -3.57 -1.94
N PHE A 163 22.09 -2.47 -1.35
CA PHE A 163 23.47 -2.35 -0.85
C PHE A 163 23.77 -3.30 0.30
N GLY A 164 22.81 -3.46 1.26
CA GLY A 164 22.92 -4.37 2.41
C GLY A 164 22.43 -5.79 2.15
N TYR A 165 22.01 -6.12 0.93
CA TYR A 165 21.25 -7.32 0.59
C TYR A 165 21.89 -8.62 1.12
N GLY A 166 23.18 -8.80 0.90
CA GLY A 166 23.89 -10.02 1.35
C GLY A 166 23.92 -10.20 2.88
N ILE A 167 23.82 -9.11 3.65
CA ILE A 167 23.73 -9.17 5.11
C ILE A 167 22.29 -9.46 5.51
N ILE A 168 21.33 -8.75 4.93
CA ILE A 168 19.89 -8.89 5.23
C ILE A 168 19.44 -10.33 4.91
N VAL A 169 19.73 -10.85 3.72
CA VAL A 169 19.34 -12.21 3.33
C VAL A 169 19.93 -13.25 4.26
N ARG A 170 21.19 -13.10 4.67
CA ARG A 170 21.81 -14.03 5.63
C ARG A 170 21.11 -14.01 6.99
N LEU A 171 20.73 -12.84 7.51
CA LEU A 171 19.95 -12.76 8.75
C LEU A 171 18.59 -13.46 8.62
N VAL A 172 17.95 -13.32 7.46
CA VAL A 172 16.67 -13.97 7.19
C VAL A 172 16.81 -15.48 7.03
N GLU A 173 17.77 -15.95 6.22
CA GLU A 173 17.92 -17.37 5.88
C GLU A 173 18.61 -18.17 6.99
N ASP A 174 19.74 -17.67 7.51
CA ASP A 174 20.55 -18.40 8.48
C ASP A 174 20.04 -18.22 9.92
N GLU A 175 19.58 -17.02 10.28
CA GLU A 175 19.13 -16.70 11.64
C GLU A 175 17.60 -16.69 11.78
N GLN A 176 16.85 -16.99 10.71
CA GLN A 176 15.38 -17.04 10.68
C GLN A 176 14.73 -15.73 11.18
N MET A 177 15.45 -14.62 10.97
CA MET A 177 14.97 -13.29 11.36
C MET A 177 13.92 -12.77 10.39
N PRO A 178 12.81 -12.19 10.87
CA PRO A 178 11.87 -11.50 9.99
C PRO A 178 12.57 -10.42 9.15
N PHE A 179 12.23 -10.30 7.87
CA PHE A 179 12.91 -9.38 6.96
C PHE A 179 12.92 -7.94 7.47
N MET A 180 11.81 -7.48 8.04
CA MET A 180 11.67 -6.15 8.63
C MET A 180 12.68 -5.90 9.77
N ASP A 181 12.92 -6.91 10.61
CA ASP A 181 13.88 -6.82 11.72
C ASP A 181 15.31 -6.80 11.19
N ALA A 182 15.59 -7.57 10.13
CA ALA A 182 16.88 -7.53 9.44
C ALA A 182 17.14 -6.15 8.78
N GLU A 183 16.13 -5.53 8.15
CA GLU A 183 16.21 -4.14 7.70
C GLU A 183 16.58 -3.20 8.86
N THR A 184 15.85 -3.27 9.96
CA THR A 184 16.07 -2.43 11.14
C THR A 184 17.48 -2.64 11.70
N GLN A 185 17.94 -3.90 11.78
CA GLN A 185 19.26 -4.22 12.29
C GLN A 185 20.39 -3.69 11.39
N VAL A 186 20.22 -3.75 10.08
CA VAL A 186 21.26 -3.35 9.10
C VAL A 186 21.18 -1.86 8.78
N LEU A 187 19.99 -1.32 8.55
CA LEU A 187 19.80 0.05 8.05
C LEU A 187 19.42 1.05 9.15
N GLY A 188 18.96 0.58 10.30
CA GLY A 188 18.41 1.41 11.37
C GLY A 188 16.97 1.85 11.17
N PHE A 189 16.36 1.50 10.04
CA PHE A 189 14.95 1.66 9.69
C PHE A 189 14.47 0.45 8.91
N ASN A 190 13.17 0.17 8.99
CA ASN A 190 12.48 -0.74 8.07
C ASN A 190 11.53 0.02 7.13
N HIS A 191 11.06 -0.67 6.08
CA HIS A 191 10.18 -0.05 5.08
C HIS A 191 8.85 0.42 5.65
N ALA A 192 8.31 -0.23 6.68
CA ALA A 192 7.07 0.18 7.33
C ALA A 192 7.23 1.54 8.04
N GLN A 193 8.31 1.73 8.81
CA GLN A 193 8.63 3.00 9.46
C GLN A 193 8.85 4.11 8.43
N VAL A 194 9.62 3.84 7.37
CA VAL A 194 9.89 4.81 6.31
C VAL A 194 8.63 5.16 5.53
N GLY A 195 7.74 4.18 5.29
CA GLY A 195 6.42 4.41 4.69
C GLY A 195 5.58 5.39 5.50
N GLY A 196 5.51 5.19 6.82
CA GLY A 196 4.83 6.13 7.72
C GLY A 196 5.38 7.55 7.63
N LEU A 197 6.72 7.71 7.62
CA LEU A 197 7.38 9.02 7.46
C LEU A 197 7.08 9.68 6.11
N MET A 198 7.01 8.90 5.03
CA MET A 198 6.62 9.42 3.70
C MET A 198 5.20 9.97 3.70
N LEU A 199 4.26 9.21 4.26
CA LEU A 199 2.85 9.60 4.30
C LEU A 199 2.64 10.84 5.19
N GLU A 200 3.40 10.97 6.28
CA GLU A 200 3.46 12.18 7.11
C GLU A 200 3.96 13.38 6.30
N GLN A 201 5.05 13.24 5.55
CA GLN A 201 5.58 14.30 4.69
C GLN A 201 4.58 14.70 3.59
N TRP A 202 3.79 13.77 3.08
CA TRP A 202 2.74 14.06 2.11
C TRP A 202 1.47 14.65 2.75
N ASN A 203 1.48 14.89 4.06
CA ASN A 203 0.34 15.39 4.85
C ASN A 203 -0.92 14.53 4.67
N LEU A 204 -0.76 13.22 4.56
CA LEU A 204 -1.87 12.28 4.52
C LEU A 204 -2.37 11.97 5.95
N PRO A 205 -3.63 11.55 6.10
CA PRO A 205 -4.22 11.24 7.41
C PRO A 205 -3.38 10.28 8.26
N GLU A 206 -3.38 10.49 9.58
CA GLU A 206 -2.68 9.62 10.54
C GLU A 206 -3.06 8.16 10.38
N THR A 207 -4.32 7.87 10.05
CA THR A 207 -4.81 6.51 9.80
C THR A 207 -3.94 5.77 8.78
N TYR A 208 -3.53 6.43 7.69
CA TYR A 208 -2.66 5.83 6.68
C TYR A 208 -1.22 5.73 7.14
N GLN A 209 -0.73 6.74 7.88
CA GLN A 209 0.62 6.75 8.43
C GLN A 209 0.82 5.58 9.40
N TYR A 210 -0.14 5.35 10.31
CA TYR A 210 -0.11 4.26 11.26
C TYR A 210 -0.31 2.90 10.59
N ALA A 211 -1.21 2.80 9.62
CA ALA A 211 -1.38 1.58 8.84
C ALA A 211 -0.08 1.17 8.16
N ALA A 212 0.62 2.09 7.49
CA ALA A 212 1.92 1.82 6.89
C ALA A 212 2.98 1.46 7.93
N ARG A 213 3.04 2.17 9.07
CA ARG A 213 4.07 1.97 10.09
C ARG A 213 3.95 0.63 10.82
N PHE A 214 2.75 0.12 11.02
CA PHE A 214 2.48 -1.02 11.89
C PHE A 214 1.86 -2.23 11.19
N HIS A 215 1.80 -2.23 9.84
CA HIS A 215 1.16 -3.35 9.11
C HIS A 215 1.85 -4.70 9.30
N HIS A 216 3.10 -4.76 9.74
CA HIS A 216 3.77 -6.00 10.12
C HIS A 216 3.55 -6.35 11.59
N ASN A 217 3.61 -5.36 12.47
CA ASN A 217 3.54 -5.53 13.93
C ASN A 217 2.35 -4.74 14.51
N PRO A 218 1.08 -5.17 14.27
CA PRO A 218 -0.10 -4.47 14.74
C PRO A 218 -0.15 -4.34 16.26
N GLU A 219 0.51 -5.24 17.02
CA GLU A 219 0.56 -5.20 18.48
C GLU A 219 1.36 -4.02 19.02
N GLU A 220 2.29 -3.47 18.25
CA GLU A 220 3.06 -2.27 18.63
C GLU A 220 2.26 -0.97 18.45
N CYS A 221 1.13 -0.99 17.74
CA CYS A 221 0.25 0.14 17.57
C CYS A 221 -0.59 0.35 18.83
N GLN A 222 -0.03 0.98 19.86
CA GLN A 222 -0.67 1.25 21.15
C GLN A 222 -0.99 2.73 21.31
N ASP A 223 -1.83 3.07 22.28
CA ASP A 223 -2.20 4.45 22.65
C ASP A 223 -2.74 5.30 21.50
N VAL A 224 -3.47 4.67 20.56
CA VAL A 224 -4.14 5.32 19.43
C VAL A 224 -5.65 5.12 19.48
N PRO A 225 -6.45 5.99 18.81
CA PRO A 225 -7.88 5.76 18.65
C PRO A 225 -8.19 4.37 18.08
N GLN A 226 -9.28 3.76 18.55
CA GLN A 226 -9.71 2.42 18.11
C GLN A 226 -9.91 2.34 16.58
N THR A 227 -10.30 3.44 15.95
CA THR A 227 -10.45 3.53 14.48
C THR A 227 -9.12 3.34 13.76
N ILE A 228 -8.04 3.95 14.26
CA ILE A 228 -6.67 3.78 13.73
C ILE A 228 -6.20 2.35 13.97
N ARG A 229 -6.34 1.85 15.21
CA ARG A 229 -5.96 0.48 15.57
C ARG A 229 -6.62 -0.54 14.65
N ARG A 230 -7.94 -0.40 14.45
CA ARG A 230 -8.71 -1.28 13.57
C ARG A 230 -8.21 -1.22 12.12
N MET A 231 -7.84 -0.04 11.62
CA MET A 231 -7.28 0.11 10.27
C MET A 231 -5.94 -0.61 10.12
N VAL A 232 -5.07 -0.52 11.13
CA VAL A 232 -3.81 -1.27 11.17
C VAL A 232 -4.08 -2.77 11.11
N ASP A 233 -5.03 -3.29 11.92
CA ASP A 233 -5.40 -4.70 11.90
C ASP A 233 -5.93 -5.12 10.51
N VAL A 234 -6.79 -4.31 9.88
CA VAL A 234 -7.33 -4.57 8.54
C VAL A 234 -6.22 -4.68 7.50
N VAL A 235 -5.27 -3.73 7.48
CA VAL A 235 -4.17 -3.74 6.51
C VAL A 235 -3.20 -4.89 6.80
N HIS A 236 -2.92 -5.20 8.06
CA HIS A 236 -2.11 -6.33 8.47
C HIS A 236 -2.66 -7.65 7.94
N VAL A 237 -3.94 -7.92 8.20
CA VAL A 237 -4.59 -9.16 7.74
C VAL A 237 -4.68 -9.21 6.22
N ALA A 238 -4.98 -8.08 5.56
CA ALA A 238 -5.04 -8.01 4.11
C ALA A 238 -3.68 -8.32 3.46
N ASN A 239 -2.60 -7.76 4.02
CA ASN A 239 -1.24 -8.03 3.55
C ASN A 239 -0.88 -9.52 3.74
N ALA A 240 -1.17 -10.09 4.92
CA ALA A 240 -0.95 -11.50 5.19
C ALA A 240 -1.63 -12.41 4.17
N VAL A 241 -2.91 -12.16 3.91
CA VAL A 241 -3.70 -12.92 2.93
C VAL A 241 -3.06 -12.85 1.54
N CYS A 242 -2.67 -11.65 1.08
CA CYS A 242 -2.03 -11.49 -0.22
C CYS A 242 -0.70 -12.26 -0.30
N LEU A 243 0.14 -12.21 0.74
CA LEU A 243 1.39 -12.96 0.80
C LEU A 243 1.15 -14.47 0.82
N MET A 244 0.18 -14.97 1.61
CA MET A 244 -0.21 -16.39 1.62
C MET A 244 -0.72 -16.88 0.26
N MET A 245 -1.35 -16.00 -0.52
CA MET A 245 -1.81 -16.29 -1.88
C MET A 245 -0.70 -16.18 -2.95
N GLY A 246 0.51 -15.86 -2.56
CA GLY A 246 1.63 -15.74 -3.49
C GLY A 246 1.69 -14.43 -4.27
N LEU A 247 0.97 -13.39 -3.83
CA LEU A 247 0.87 -12.12 -4.53
C LEU A 247 1.97 -11.16 -4.05
N GLY A 248 2.91 -10.83 -4.94
CA GLY A 248 3.98 -9.88 -4.68
C GLY A 248 5.00 -10.38 -3.67
N ILE A 249 5.27 -11.69 -3.65
CA ILE A 249 6.31 -12.26 -2.82
C ILE A 249 7.66 -11.76 -3.32
N GLY A 250 8.23 -10.82 -2.58
CA GLY A 250 9.62 -10.44 -2.66
C GLY A 250 10.46 -11.16 -1.61
N ALA A 251 11.68 -10.72 -1.40
CA ALA A 251 12.53 -11.24 -0.33
C ALA A 251 11.94 -11.01 1.07
N ASP A 252 11.09 -9.99 1.23
CA ASP A 252 10.40 -9.63 2.47
C ASP A 252 9.13 -10.45 2.75
N GLY A 253 8.61 -11.17 1.76
CA GLY A 253 7.51 -12.12 1.92
C GLY A 253 7.90 -13.43 2.60
N LEU A 254 9.19 -13.64 2.81
CA LEU A 254 9.69 -14.77 3.57
C LEU A 254 9.50 -14.51 5.07
N GLN A 255 8.95 -15.49 5.80
CA GLN A 255 8.75 -15.44 7.25
C GLN A 255 7.74 -14.37 7.73
N TYR A 256 6.63 -14.26 7.04
CA TYR A 256 5.51 -13.42 7.47
C TYR A 256 4.70 -14.12 8.59
N THR A 257 4.33 -13.34 9.62
CA THR A 257 3.50 -13.84 10.73
C THR A 257 2.16 -13.12 10.74
N LEU A 258 1.06 -13.88 10.67
CA LEU A 258 -0.29 -13.35 10.87
C LEU A 258 -0.56 -13.23 12.38
N SER A 259 -0.99 -12.05 12.84
CA SER A 259 -1.39 -11.82 14.22
C SER A 259 -2.76 -12.42 14.51
N GLU A 260 -2.81 -13.44 15.36
CA GLU A 260 -4.08 -14.00 15.88
C GLU A 260 -4.90 -12.93 16.62
N ALA A 261 -4.24 -12.08 17.41
CA ALA A 261 -4.90 -11.01 18.13
C ALA A 261 -5.55 -9.95 17.20
N ALA A 262 -4.94 -9.67 16.03
CA ALA A 262 -5.56 -8.81 15.01
C ALA A 262 -6.82 -9.47 14.42
N MET A 263 -6.76 -10.77 14.13
CA MET A 263 -7.94 -11.54 13.68
C MET A 263 -9.07 -11.52 14.73
N GLU A 264 -8.73 -11.73 16.00
CA GLU A 264 -9.71 -11.67 17.11
C GLU A 264 -10.34 -10.28 17.23
N ARG A 265 -9.55 -9.20 17.19
CA ARG A 265 -10.05 -7.81 17.23
C ARG A 265 -10.98 -7.49 16.07
N LEU A 266 -10.72 -8.07 14.91
CA LEU A 266 -11.56 -7.96 13.71
C LEU A 266 -12.76 -8.92 13.75
N ARG A 267 -12.81 -9.85 14.72
CA ARG A 267 -13.83 -10.92 14.83
C ARG A 267 -13.89 -11.79 13.58
N MET A 268 -12.71 -12.18 13.10
CA MET A 268 -12.56 -13.05 11.95
C MET A 268 -12.10 -14.43 12.40
N ASP A 269 -12.86 -15.45 12.06
CA ASP A 269 -12.68 -16.80 12.60
C ASP A 269 -11.60 -17.59 11.85
N SER A 270 -11.37 -17.31 10.56
CA SER A 270 -10.44 -18.09 9.73
C SER A 270 -9.90 -17.26 8.56
N VAL A 271 -8.59 -17.34 8.36
CA VAL A 271 -7.91 -16.74 7.21
C VAL A 271 -8.20 -17.50 5.91
N GLU A 272 -8.41 -18.83 5.97
CA GLU A 272 -8.75 -19.66 4.82
C GLU A 272 -10.10 -19.29 4.24
N VAL A 273 -11.08 -18.98 5.09
CA VAL A 273 -12.39 -18.48 4.65
C VAL A 273 -12.22 -17.15 3.91
N LEU A 274 -11.43 -16.23 4.49
CA LEU A 274 -11.16 -14.96 3.83
C LEU A 274 -10.46 -15.15 2.49
N MET A 275 -9.44 -16.03 2.41
CA MET A 275 -8.74 -16.35 1.17
C MET A 275 -9.72 -16.88 0.11
N SER A 276 -10.63 -17.78 0.50
CA SER A 276 -11.65 -18.31 -0.43
C SER A 276 -12.61 -17.26 -0.95
N GLU A 277 -12.92 -16.24 -0.16
CA GLU A 277 -13.80 -15.15 -0.56
C GLU A 277 -13.14 -14.17 -1.53
N VAL A 278 -11.82 -14.01 -1.46
CA VAL A 278 -11.10 -13.01 -2.24
C VAL A 278 -10.41 -13.57 -3.48
N VAL A 279 -10.21 -14.90 -3.58
CA VAL A 279 -9.41 -15.53 -4.61
C VAL A 279 -9.88 -15.19 -6.03
N ASP A 280 -11.18 -15.18 -6.27
CA ASP A 280 -11.72 -14.97 -7.62
C ASP A 280 -11.46 -13.54 -8.11
N PHE A 281 -11.79 -12.53 -7.31
CA PHE A 281 -11.59 -11.15 -7.74
C PHE A 281 -10.11 -10.74 -7.75
N ILE A 282 -9.29 -11.28 -6.84
CA ILE A 282 -7.85 -11.02 -6.83
C ILE A 282 -7.17 -11.66 -8.04
N SER A 283 -7.54 -12.87 -8.44
CA SER A 283 -7.03 -13.50 -9.65
C SER A 283 -7.35 -12.69 -10.89
N GLN A 284 -8.57 -12.16 -10.99
CA GLN A 284 -8.98 -11.28 -12.08
C GLN A 284 -8.21 -9.95 -12.08
N VAL A 285 -8.01 -9.34 -10.90
CA VAL A 285 -7.18 -8.13 -10.77
C VAL A 285 -5.74 -8.42 -11.22
N ASP A 286 -5.15 -9.55 -10.82
CA ASP A 286 -3.80 -9.91 -11.25
C ASP A 286 -3.70 -10.06 -12.76
N GLU A 287 -4.69 -10.67 -13.40
CA GLU A 287 -4.77 -10.79 -14.88
C GLU A 287 -4.92 -9.44 -15.58
N GLU A 288 -5.83 -8.59 -15.08
CA GLU A 288 -6.11 -7.26 -15.68
C GLU A 288 -4.91 -6.32 -15.60
N PHE A 289 -4.13 -6.43 -14.52
CA PHE A 289 -2.96 -5.58 -14.25
C PHE A 289 -1.64 -6.30 -14.49
N ARG A 290 -1.63 -7.48 -15.11
CA ARG A 290 -0.40 -7.97 -15.73
C ARG A 290 0.08 -6.89 -16.67
N LEU A 291 1.29 -6.38 -16.39
CA LEU A 291 1.94 -5.45 -17.29
C LEU A 291 2.08 -6.18 -18.60
N GLY A 292 1.15 -5.84 -19.49
CA GLY A 292 1.09 -6.45 -20.79
C GLY A 292 2.35 -6.16 -21.56
N ASP A 293 2.66 -7.12 -22.30
CA ASP A 293 3.55 -7.11 -23.44
C ASP A 293 3.36 -5.86 -24.31
#